data_bd83c3ba16f4ddf0d8d90ada19736372
#
_entry.id   bd83c3ba16f4ddf0d8d90ada19736372
#
_cell.length_a   1.000
_cell.length_b   1.000
_cell.length_c   1.000
_cell.angle_alpha   90.00
_cell.angle_beta   90.00
_cell.angle_gamma   90.00
#
_symmetry.space_group_name_H-M   'P 1'
#
loop_
_entity.id
_entity.type
_entity.pdbx_description
1 polymer ?
#
loop_
_entity_poly.entity_id
_entity_poly.type
_entity_poly.pdbx_seq_one_letter_code
_entity_poly.pdbx_strand_id
1 'polypeptide(L)'
;MVLHDVSLYAQPGQKIAFVGSTGAGKTTITNLINRFYDIQSGKIRYDGINIGKIKKDDLRHSLGIVLQDTHLFTGTVMENIRYGKLDATEEEVHAAAKLANADGFIRRLPQGYDTMLTGDGANLSQGERQLLAIARAAVADPPVLILDEATSSVDTRTEALIERGMDQLMEGRTVFVIAHRLSTCLLYTSDA
;
A
#
# COMPACT_ATOMS: atom_id res chain seq x y z
N MET A 1 10.94 23.93 6.77
CA MET A 1 11.25 23.28 5.49
C MET A 1 11.90 21.95 5.82
N VAL A 2 11.33 20.83 5.36
CA VAL A 2 11.71 19.47 5.84
C VAL A 2 12.67 18.76 4.86
N LEU A 3 12.64 19.11 3.57
CA LEU A 3 13.46 18.52 2.52
C LEU A 3 14.19 19.58 1.73
N HIS A 4 15.51 19.42 1.54
CA HIS A 4 16.36 20.28 0.74
C HIS A 4 17.18 19.42 -0.24
N ASP A 5 17.25 19.84 -1.51
CA ASP A 5 18.11 19.24 -2.55
C ASP A 5 18.01 17.72 -2.68
N VAL A 6 16.77 17.19 -2.58
CA VAL A 6 16.53 15.75 -2.76
C VAL A 6 16.37 15.45 -4.25
N SER A 7 17.22 14.56 -4.76
CA SER A 7 17.11 14.01 -6.11
C SER A 7 16.96 12.50 -6.02
N LEU A 8 15.91 11.96 -6.66
CA LEU A 8 15.58 10.55 -6.69
C LEU A 8 15.15 10.16 -8.10
N TYR A 9 15.61 9.02 -8.55
CA TYR A 9 15.21 8.44 -9.82
C TYR A 9 14.74 7.00 -9.59
N ALA A 10 13.59 6.64 -10.15
CA ALA A 10 13.06 5.30 -10.14
C ALA A 10 12.81 4.85 -11.58
N GLN A 11 13.21 3.64 -11.89
CA GLN A 11 12.90 2.99 -13.17
C GLN A 11 11.67 2.08 -13.01
N PRO A 12 10.92 1.82 -14.09
CA PRO A 12 9.82 0.85 -14.06
C PRO A 12 10.27 -0.51 -13.49
N GLY A 13 9.51 -1.06 -12.57
CA GLY A 13 9.80 -2.33 -11.91
C GLY A 13 10.84 -2.25 -10.78
N GLN A 14 11.43 -1.09 -10.51
CA GLN A 14 12.43 -0.93 -9.46
C GLN A 14 11.77 -0.86 -8.08
N LYS A 15 12.42 -1.49 -7.09
CA LYS A 15 12.06 -1.37 -5.66
C LYS A 15 13.03 -0.41 -4.98
N ILE A 16 12.51 0.62 -4.32
CA ILE A 16 13.28 1.67 -3.65
C ILE A 16 12.86 1.75 -2.19
N ALA A 17 13.83 1.57 -1.29
CA ALA A 17 13.59 1.67 0.14
C ALA A 17 14.05 3.04 0.68
N PHE A 18 13.16 3.76 1.36
CA PHE A 18 13.51 4.94 2.14
C PHE A 18 13.86 4.54 3.56
N VAL A 19 15.13 4.74 3.91
CA VAL A 19 15.69 4.40 5.23
C VAL A 19 16.09 5.67 5.95
N GLY A 20 15.93 5.66 7.26
CA GLY A 20 16.34 6.79 8.11
C GLY A 20 15.56 6.84 9.41
N SER A 21 16.03 7.65 10.36
CA SER A 21 15.36 7.86 11.64
C SER A 21 13.95 8.44 11.48
N THR A 22 13.14 8.32 12.52
CA THR A 22 11.84 9.01 12.59
C THR A 22 12.06 10.52 12.43
N GLY A 23 11.24 11.16 11.60
CA GLY A 23 11.39 12.59 11.28
C GLY A 23 12.37 12.90 10.15
N ALA A 24 13.07 11.93 9.56
CA ALA A 24 13.99 12.14 8.43
C ALA A 24 13.32 12.54 7.09
N GLY A 25 12.00 12.72 7.07
CA GLY A 25 11.27 13.17 5.88
C GLY A 25 10.79 12.06 4.94
N LYS A 26 10.91 10.76 5.32
CA LYS A 26 10.47 9.63 4.48
C LYS A 26 9.00 9.76 4.06
N THR A 27 8.10 9.92 5.03
CA THR A 27 6.67 10.11 4.78
C THR A 27 6.39 11.41 4.01
N THR A 28 7.22 12.45 4.16
CA THR A 28 7.09 13.67 3.37
C THR A 28 7.35 13.41 1.90
N ILE A 29 8.35 12.61 1.55
CA ILE A 29 8.66 12.25 0.17
C ILE A 29 7.46 11.51 -0.46
N THR A 30 6.91 10.49 0.23
CA THR A 30 5.76 9.73 -0.29
C THR A 30 4.50 10.60 -0.42
N ASN A 31 4.26 11.51 0.52
CA ASN A 31 3.16 12.47 0.44
C ASN A 31 3.29 13.43 -0.75
N LEU A 32 4.52 13.82 -1.11
CA LEU A 32 4.80 14.64 -2.29
C LEU A 32 4.61 13.85 -3.60
N ILE A 33 5.01 12.57 -3.64
CA ILE A 33 4.77 11.68 -4.78
C ILE A 33 3.26 11.52 -5.02
N ASN A 34 2.48 11.33 -3.96
CA ASN A 34 1.00 11.24 -4.00
C ASN A 34 0.32 12.59 -4.24
N ARG A 35 1.08 13.66 -4.27
CA ARG A 35 0.56 15.02 -4.42
C ARG A 35 -0.52 15.35 -3.37
N PHE A 36 -0.31 14.94 -2.12
CA PHE A 36 -1.10 15.44 -0.98
C PHE A 36 -0.74 16.88 -0.68
N TYR A 37 0.53 17.27 -0.97
CA TYR A 37 1.04 18.65 -0.92
C TYR A 37 1.74 18.97 -2.22
N ASP A 38 1.66 20.19 -2.66
CA ASP A 38 2.44 20.67 -3.80
C ASP A 38 3.84 21.11 -3.34
N ILE A 39 4.85 20.87 -4.18
CA ILE A 39 6.23 21.29 -3.91
C ILE A 39 6.38 22.80 -4.09
N GLN A 40 7.22 23.44 -3.26
CA GLN A 40 7.51 24.86 -3.37
C GLN A 40 8.52 25.17 -4.49
N SER A 41 9.46 24.27 -4.72
CA SER A 41 10.49 24.38 -5.77
C SER A 41 10.89 22.98 -6.24
N GLY A 42 11.52 22.88 -7.41
CA GLY A 42 11.93 21.62 -8.00
C GLY A 42 10.91 21.04 -8.96
N LYS A 43 11.01 19.73 -9.23
CA LYS A 43 10.14 19.00 -10.17
C LYS A 43 9.98 17.56 -9.70
N ILE A 44 8.75 17.06 -9.68
CA ILE A 44 8.45 15.64 -9.59
C ILE A 44 7.86 15.22 -10.93
N ARG A 45 8.40 14.18 -11.54
CA ARG A 45 7.94 13.66 -12.82
C ARG A 45 7.50 12.21 -12.69
N TYR A 46 6.41 11.89 -13.36
CA TYR A 46 5.89 10.56 -13.55
C TYR A 46 5.87 10.28 -15.05
N ASP A 47 6.60 9.27 -15.52
CA ASP A 47 6.82 8.98 -16.95
C ASP A 47 7.21 10.21 -17.77
N GLY A 48 8.14 11.01 -17.24
CA GLY A 48 8.61 12.25 -17.89
C GLY A 48 7.68 13.46 -17.75
N ILE A 49 6.43 13.28 -17.32
CA ILE A 49 5.43 14.33 -17.17
C ILE A 49 5.52 14.90 -15.74
N ASN A 50 5.55 16.23 -15.61
CA ASN A 50 5.47 16.87 -14.29
C ASN A 50 4.11 16.54 -13.65
N ILE A 51 4.11 15.96 -12.43
CA ILE A 51 2.88 15.56 -11.72
C ILE A 51 1.90 16.72 -11.50
N GLY A 52 2.40 17.96 -11.46
CA GLY A 52 1.56 19.17 -11.39
C GLY A 52 0.65 19.35 -12.61
N LYS A 53 1.00 18.74 -13.77
CA LYS A 53 0.22 18.78 -15.02
C LYS A 53 -0.73 17.58 -15.17
N ILE A 54 -0.61 16.56 -14.33
CA ILE A 54 -1.48 15.39 -14.32
C ILE A 54 -2.69 15.72 -13.43
N LYS A 55 -3.89 15.30 -13.82
CA LYS A 55 -5.05 15.39 -12.92
C LYS A 55 -4.78 14.57 -11.66
N LYS A 56 -5.17 15.12 -10.49
CA LYS A 56 -4.90 14.45 -9.20
C LYS A 56 -5.51 13.04 -9.13
N ASP A 57 -6.71 12.88 -9.67
CA ASP A 57 -7.41 11.60 -9.66
C ASP A 57 -6.71 10.57 -10.55
N ASP A 58 -6.27 10.95 -11.76
CA ASP A 58 -5.53 10.07 -12.66
C ASP A 58 -4.17 9.65 -12.04
N LEU A 59 -3.45 10.59 -11.41
CA LEU A 59 -2.22 10.29 -10.70
C LEU A 59 -2.47 9.30 -9.55
N ARG A 60 -3.49 9.53 -8.74
CA ARG A 60 -3.80 8.70 -7.57
C ARG A 60 -4.29 7.31 -7.94
N HIS A 61 -4.99 7.15 -9.07
CA HIS A 61 -5.37 5.83 -9.58
C HIS A 61 -4.16 5.02 -10.04
N SER A 62 -3.06 5.68 -10.45
CA SER A 62 -1.82 5.00 -10.82
C SER A 62 -0.91 4.68 -9.62
N LEU A 63 -1.25 5.14 -8.43
CA LEU A 63 -0.47 4.98 -7.20
C LEU A 63 -1.27 4.19 -6.16
N GLY A 64 -0.87 2.97 -5.87
CA GLY A 64 -1.40 2.19 -4.76
C GLY A 64 -0.67 2.53 -3.46
N ILE A 65 -1.42 2.61 -2.36
CA ILE A 65 -0.85 2.91 -1.04
C ILE A 65 -1.29 1.84 -0.06
N VAL A 66 -0.30 1.26 0.64
CA VAL A 66 -0.55 0.42 1.81
C VAL A 66 0.13 1.08 3.00
N LEU A 67 -0.67 1.59 3.93
CA LEU A 67 -0.19 2.28 5.13
C LEU A 67 -0.12 1.31 6.31
N GLN A 68 0.75 1.63 7.28
CA GLN A 68 0.84 0.95 8.56
C GLN A 68 -0.49 0.98 9.31
N ASP A 69 -1.10 2.16 9.44
CA ASP A 69 -2.40 2.33 10.05
C ASP A 69 -3.49 2.18 8.98
N THR A 70 -4.10 1.00 8.97
CA THR A 70 -5.14 0.67 8.01
C THR A 70 -6.49 1.16 8.50
N HIS A 71 -7.07 2.10 7.76
CA HIS A 71 -8.44 2.56 7.99
C HIS A 71 -9.43 1.75 7.13
N LEU A 72 -10.42 1.17 7.81
CA LEU A 72 -11.54 0.47 7.18
C LEU A 72 -12.83 1.29 7.35
N PHE A 73 -13.68 1.23 6.34
CA PHE A 73 -14.96 1.93 6.37
C PHE A 73 -16.05 1.05 6.98
N THR A 74 -17.06 1.67 7.56
CA THR A 74 -18.29 0.97 7.91
C THR A 74 -18.95 0.46 6.63
N GLY A 75 -19.09 -0.86 6.52
CA GLY A 75 -19.58 -1.56 5.34
C GLY A 75 -19.11 -3.01 5.36
N THR A 76 -19.44 -3.77 4.33
CA THR A 76 -19.03 -5.18 4.24
C THR A 76 -17.52 -5.31 3.95
N VAL A 77 -16.96 -6.49 4.21
CA VAL A 77 -15.59 -6.83 3.77
C VAL A 77 -15.45 -6.65 2.26
N MET A 78 -16.43 -7.11 1.48
CA MET A 78 -16.49 -6.96 0.03
C MET A 78 -16.38 -5.48 -0.39
N GLU A 79 -17.17 -4.60 0.20
CA GLU A 79 -17.16 -3.16 -0.10
C GLU A 79 -15.83 -2.52 0.29
N ASN A 80 -15.24 -2.93 1.41
CA ASN A 80 -13.94 -2.43 1.86
C ASN A 80 -12.80 -2.79 0.89
N ILE A 81 -12.80 -3.98 0.31
CA ILE A 81 -11.81 -4.35 -0.73
C ILE A 81 -12.13 -3.61 -2.03
N ARG A 82 -13.40 -3.61 -2.47
CA ARG A 82 -13.87 -2.96 -3.69
C ARG A 82 -13.60 -1.45 -3.72
N TYR A 83 -13.40 -0.84 -2.56
CA TYR A 83 -13.03 0.58 -2.48
C TYR A 83 -11.75 0.92 -3.29
N GLY A 84 -10.85 -0.04 -3.50
CA GLY A 84 -9.68 0.13 -4.36
C GLY A 84 -10.03 0.29 -5.85
N LYS A 85 -11.16 -0.33 -6.28
CA LYS A 85 -11.70 -0.27 -7.64
C LYS A 85 -13.21 -0.44 -7.55
N LEU A 86 -13.97 0.66 -7.61
CA LEU A 86 -15.40 0.68 -7.31
C LEU A 86 -16.26 -0.18 -8.26
N ASP A 87 -15.81 -0.37 -9.48
CA ASP A 87 -16.45 -1.20 -10.53
C ASP A 87 -15.89 -2.64 -10.57
N ALA A 88 -15.08 -3.04 -9.59
CA ALA A 88 -14.55 -4.40 -9.52
C ALA A 88 -15.67 -5.44 -9.38
N THR A 89 -15.57 -6.52 -10.16
CA THR A 89 -16.48 -7.66 -10.02
C THR A 89 -16.19 -8.44 -8.73
N GLU A 90 -17.10 -9.33 -8.33
CA GLU A 90 -16.88 -10.20 -7.16
C GLU A 90 -15.67 -11.11 -7.37
N GLU A 91 -15.46 -11.60 -8.59
CA GLU A 91 -14.33 -12.44 -8.96
C GLU A 91 -13.00 -11.68 -8.81
N GLU A 92 -12.96 -10.42 -9.23
CA GLU A 92 -11.78 -9.56 -9.06
C GLU A 92 -11.47 -9.31 -7.58
N VAL A 93 -12.50 -9.06 -6.76
CA VAL A 93 -12.35 -8.89 -5.31
C VAL A 93 -11.86 -10.18 -4.65
N HIS A 94 -12.42 -11.34 -5.01
CA HIS A 94 -11.96 -12.63 -4.51
C HIS A 94 -10.52 -12.95 -4.93
N ALA A 95 -10.15 -12.63 -6.17
CA ALA A 95 -8.78 -12.81 -6.66
C ALA A 95 -7.79 -11.93 -5.87
N ALA A 96 -8.13 -10.66 -5.65
CA ALA A 96 -7.33 -9.74 -4.85
C ALA A 96 -7.18 -10.19 -3.38
N ALA A 97 -8.26 -10.70 -2.77
CA ALA A 97 -8.23 -11.24 -1.42
C ALA A 97 -7.34 -12.50 -1.31
N LYS A 98 -7.34 -13.36 -2.33
CA LYS A 98 -6.45 -14.52 -2.39
C LYS A 98 -4.99 -14.10 -2.53
N LEU A 99 -4.70 -13.16 -3.44
CA LEU A 99 -3.36 -12.59 -3.61
C LEU A 99 -2.84 -12.01 -2.29
N ALA A 100 -3.66 -11.28 -1.57
CA ALA A 100 -3.33 -10.69 -0.28
C ALA A 100 -3.26 -11.70 0.89
N ASN A 101 -3.54 -12.99 0.66
CA ASN A 101 -3.72 -14.01 1.70
C ASN A 101 -4.86 -13.70 2.70
N ALA A 102 -5.82 -12.88 2.32
CA ALA A 102 -6.96 -12.49 3.14
C ALA A 102 -8.15 -13.48 3.05
N ASP A 103 -8.35 -14.16 1.91
CA ASP A 103 -9.48 -15.05 1.65
C ASP A 103 -9.69 -16.10 2.75
N GLY A 104 -8.59 -16.65 3.28
CA GLY A 104 -8.63 -17.70 4.30
C GLY A 104 -9.27 -17.24 5.62
N PHE A 105 -9.01 -16.03 6.10
CA PHE A 105 -9.67 -15.51 7.31
C PHE A 105 -11.08 -14.99 6.99
N ILE A 106 -11.28 -14.33 5.84
CA ILE A 106 -12.59 -13.79 5.44
C ILE A 106 -13.64 -14.90 5.44
N ARG A 107 -13.34 -16.07 4.87
CA ARG A 107 -14.25 -17.23 4.84
C ARG A 107 -14.60 -17.78 6.23
N ARG A 108 -13.80 -17.50 7.26
CA ARG A 108 -14.08 -17.90 8.65
C ARG A 108 -14.95 -16.90 9.40
N LEU A 109 -15.14 -15.70 8.84
CA LEU A 109 -16.07 -14.72 9.41
C LEU A 109 -17.52 -15.22 9.30
N PRO A 110 -18.42 -14.82 10.21
CA PRO A 110 -19.79 -15.35 10.27
C PRO A 110 -20.57 -15.24 8.96
N GLN A 111 -20.32 -14.18 8.16
CA GLN A 111 -20.98 -13.93 6.89
C GLN A 111 -19.94 -13.82 5.73
N GLY A 112 -18.71 -14.30 5.93
CA GLY A 112 -17.67 -14.24 4.91
C GLY A 112 -17.44 -12.81 4.41
N TYR A 113 -17.49 -12.64 3.11
CA TYR A 113 -17.31 -11.33 2.44
C TYR A 113 -18.44 -10.32 2.76
N ASP A 114 -19.64 -10.79 3.16
CA ASP A 114 -20.75 -9.95 3.55
C ASP A 114 -20.72 -9.53 5.03
N THR A 115 -19.69 -9.95 5.76
CA THR A 115 -19.50 -9.56 7.16
C THR A 115 -19.38 -8.03 7.26
N MET A 116 -20.24 -7.41 8.06
CA MET A 116 -20.21 -5.98 8.35
C MET A 116 -19.02 -5.62 9.24
N LEU A 117 -18.26 -4.65 8.80
CA LEU A 117 -17.19 -4.02 9.55
C LEU A 117 -17.71 -2.70 10.15
N THR A 118 -17.40 -2.47 11.41
CA THR A 118 -17.83 -1.28 12.15
C THR A 118 -16.63 -0.66 12.86
N GLY A 119 -16.68 0.64 13.13
CA GLY A 119 -15.69 1.31 13.95
C GLY A 119 -14.25 1.05 13.50
N ASP A 120 -13.93 1.30 12.23
CA ASP A 120 -12.58 1.11 11.68
C ASP A 120 -12.10 -0.36 11.68
N GLY A 121 -13.04 -1.31 11.57
CA GLY A 121 -12.76 -2.74 11.62
C GLY A 121 -12.44 -3.24 13.03
N ALA A 122 -13.08 -2.68 14.05
CA ALA A 122 -12.86 -3.03 15.47
C ALA A 122 -13.07 -4.53 15.78
N ASN A 123 -13.82 -5.24 14.96
CA ASN A 123 -14.05 -6.68 15.04
C ASN A 123 -12.96 -7.54 14.38
N LEU A 124 -11.91 -6.93 13.82
CA LEU A 124 -10.76 -7.59 13.22
C LEU A 124 -9.47 -7.31 13.99
N SER A 125 -8.55 -8.27 13.97
CA SER A 125 -7.19 -8.06 14.44
C SER A 125 -6.44 -7.05 13.55
N GLN A 126 -5.34 -6.48 14.05
CA GLN A 126 -4.51 -5.57 13.27
C GLN A 126 -3.97 -6.24 11.99
N GLY A 127 -3.53 -7.48 12.07
CA GLY A 127 -3.05 -8.23 10.91
C GLY A 127 -4.14 -8.48 9.87
N GLU A 128 -5.37 -8.82 10.28
CA GLU A 128 -6.50 -8.99 9.37
C GLU A 128 -6.86 -7.68 8.66
N ARG A 129 -6.85 -6.55 9.37
CA ARG A 129 -7.03 -5.24 8.76
C ARG A 129 -5.95 -4.94 7.72
N GLN A 130 -4.70 -5.29 8.01
CA GLN A 130 -3.59 -5.08 7.08
C GLN A 130 -3.70 -5.97 5.82
N LEU A 131 -4.12 -7.23 5.96
CA LEU A 131 -4.42 -8.11 4.82
C LEU A 131 -5.54 -7.52 3.93
N LEU A 132 -6.57 -6.89 4.52
CA LEU A 132 -7.61 -6.18 3.75
C LEU A 132 -7.06 -4.95 3.02
N ALA A 133 -6.12 -4.21 3.62
CA ALA A 133 -5.46 -3.09 2.95
C ALA A 133 -4.65 -3.54 1.73
N ILE A 134 -3.95 -4.67 1.85
CA ILE A 134 -3.22 -5.29 0.73
C ILE A 134 -4.21 -5.72 -0.37
N ALA A 135 -5.34 -6.36 0.00
CA ALA A 135 -6.37 -6.76 -0.95
C ALA A 135 -6.99 -5.54 -1.68
N ARG A 136 -7.21 -4.43 -0.96
CA ARG A 136 -7.68 -3.16 -1.52
C ARG A 136 -6.69 -2.59 -2.54
N ALA A 137 -5.40 -2.65 -2.25
CA ALA A 137 -4.37 -2.23 -3.20
C ALA A 137 -4.28 -3.20 -4.40
N ALA A 138 -4.42 -4.50 -4.15
CA ALA A 138 -4.37 -5.52 -5.20
C ALA A 138 -5.50 -5.40 -6.22
N VAL A 139 -6.74 -5.12 -5.78
CA VAL A 139 -7.89 -4.97 -6.69
C VAL A 139 -7.77 -3.72 -7.57
N ALA A 140 -7.08 -2.68 -7.07
CA ALA A 140 -6.82 -1.46 -7.84
C ALA A 140 -5.77 -1.67 -8.94
N ASP A 141 -4.92 -2.69 -8.81
CA ASP A 141 -3.84 -3.07 -9.74
C ASP A 141 -2.98 -1.89 -10.23
N PRO A 142 -2.43 -1.06 -9.34
CA PRO A 142 -1.68 0.13 -9.72
C PRO A 142 -0.26 -0.24 -10.21
N PRO A 143 0.30 0.46 -11.20
CA PRO A 143 1.67 0.22 -11.67
C PRO A 143 2.75 0.66 -10.66
N VAL A 144 2.42 1.53 -9.73
CA VAL A 144 3.33 2.02 -8.68
C VAL A 144 2.71 1.81 -7.31
N LEU A 145 3.52 1.31 -6.37
CA LEU A 145 3.12 1.09 -4.97
C LEU A 145 3.95 1.94 -4.02
N ILE A 146 3.29 2.44 -2.99
CA ILE A 146 3.91 3.06 -1.83
C ILE A 146 3.50 2.27 -0.60
N LEU A 147 4.50 1.70 0.07
CA LEU A 147 4.32 0.80 1.20
C LEU A 147 4.94 1.43 2.43
N ASP A 148 4.14 1.59 3.49
CA ASP A 148 4.64 2.00 4.81
C ASP A 148 4.65 0.77 5.71
N GLU A 149 5.86 0.28 6.02
CA GLU A 149 6.07 -1.00 6.65
C GLU A 149 6.23 -0.87 8.16
N ALA A 150 5.22 -1.34 8.92
CA ALA A 150 5.39 -1.64 10.33
C ALA A 150 4.48 -2.80 10.75
N THR A 151 5.11 -3.91 11.08
CA THR A 151 4.45 -5.14 11.58
C THR A 151 4.58 -5.28 13.10
N SER A 152 4.74 -4.20 13.85
CA SER A 152 5.19 -4.21 15.25
C SER A 152 4.22 -4.84 16.27
N SER A 153 3.01 -5.23 15.88
CA SER A 153 1.97 -5.72 16.81
C SER A 153 1.14 -6.88 16.24
N VAL A 154 1.71 -7.65 15.31
CA VAL A 154 1.04 -8.77 14.63
C VAL A 154 1.69 -10.09 15.08
N ASP A 155 0.89 -11.15 15.24
CA ASP A 155 1.42 -12.47 15.52
C ASP A 155 2.23 -13.03 14.34
N THR A 156 3.21 -13.89 14.63
CA THR A 156 4.18 -14.41 13.65
C THR A 156 3.52 -15.12 12.44
N ARG A 157 2.38 -15.79 12.66
CA ARG A 157 1.69 -16.50 11.58
C ARG A 157 1.04 -15.53 10.61
N THR A 158 0.37 -14.51 11.13
CA THR A 158 -0.27 -13.46 10.33
C THR A 158 0.78 -12.56 9.68
N GLU A 159 1.90 -12.28 10.35
CA GLU A 159 3.05 -11.57 9.78
C GLU A 159 3.55 -12.27 8.51
N ALA A 160 3.76 -13.58 8.54
CA ALA A 160 4.15 -14.36 7.36
C ALA A 160 3.12 -14.32 6.21
N LEU A 161 1.82 -14.19 6.51
CA LEU A 161 0.79 -14.00 5.48
C LEU A 161 0.85 -12.61 4.86
N ILE A 162 1.09 -11.59 5.68
CA ILE A 162 1.26 -10.20 5.24
C ILE A 162 2.48 -10.10 4.33
N GLU A 163 3.64 -10.62 4.74
CA GLU A 163 4.87 -10.62 3.93
C GLU A 163 4.65 -11.24 2.56
N ARG A 164 4.05 -12.45 2.50
CA ARG A 164 3.73 -13.12 1.24
C ARG A 164 2.76 -12.32 0.37
N GLY A 165 1.73 -11.73 0.97
CA GLY A 165 0.76 -10.88 0.26
C GLY A 165 1.43 -9.63 -0.30
N MET A 166 2.33 -9.02 0.45
CA MET A 166 3.12 -7.87 0.01
C MET A 166 4.07 -8.24 -1.14
N ASP A 167 4.78 -9.38 -1.04
CA ASP A 167 5.68 -9.84 -2.11
C ASP A 167 4.91 -10.07 -3.41
N GLN A 168 3.76 -10.73 -3.36
CA GLN A 168 2.89 -10.93 -4.52
C GLN A 168 2.35 -9.60 -5.08
N LEU A 169 1.97 -8.67 -4.20
CA LEU A 169 1.50 -7.35 -4.62
C LEU A 169 2.61 -6.54 -5.31
N MET A 170 3.86 -6.67 -4.86
CA MET A 170 5.01 -5.94 -5.40
C MET A 170 5.52 -6.49 -6.74
N GLU A 171 5.15 -7.71 -7.12
CA GLU A 171 5.67 -8.38 -8.31
C GLU A 171 5.34 -7.58 -9.58
N GLY A 172 6.36 -7.28 -10.38
CA GLY A 172 6.23 -6.55 -11.65
C GLY A 172 5.94 -5.04 -11.52
N ARG A 173 5.91 -4.47 -10.31
CA ARG A 173 5.57 -3.06 -10.07
C ARG A 173 6.76 -2.25 -9.61
N THR A 174 6.69 -0.94 -9.83
CA THR A 174 7.61 0.01 -9.20
C THR A 174 7.16 0.25 -7.75
N VAL A 175 8.06 0.08 -6.79
CA VAL A 175 7.70 0.09 -5.37
C VAL A 175 8.57 1.07 -4.59
N PHE A 176 7.92 1.92 -3.81
CA PHE A 176 8.57 2.75 -2.78
C PHE A 176 8.20 2.21 -1.41
N VAL A 177 9.20 1.78 -0.64
CA VAL A 177 9.02 1.23 0.71
C VAL A 177 9.55 2.21 1.74
N ILE A 178 8.74 2.56 2.74
CA ILE A 178 9.20 3.25 3.94
C ILE A 178 9.62 2.16 4.93
N ALA A 179 10.94 1.91 5.02
CA ALA A 179 11.46 0.90 5.91
C ALA A 179 11.68 1.48 7.32
N HIS A 180 11.05 0.86 8.30
CA HIS A 180 11.23 1.17 9.72
C HIS A 180 12.29 0.27 10.39
N ARG A 181 12.66 -0.85 9.77
CA ARG A 181 13.69 -1.79 10.23
C ARG A 181 14.76 -1.98 9.17
N LEU A 182 16.05 -2.05 9.60
CA LEU A 182 17.18 -2.33 8.71
C LEU A 182 17.11 -3.73 8.07
N SER A 183 16.50 -4.71 8.75
CA SER A 183 16.30 -6.06 8.22
C SER A 183 15.45 -6.10 6.94
N THR A 184 14.51 -5.21 6.82
CA THR A 184 13.65 -5.05 5.64
C THR A 184 14.45 -4.57 4.42
N CYS A 185 15.47 -3.72 4.63
CA CYS A 185 16.30 -3.22 3.54
C CYS A 185 17.10 -4.33 2.85
N LEU A 186 17.54 -5.35 3.61
CA LEU A 186 18.33 -6.46 3.09
C LEU A 186 17.51 -7.37 2.14
N LEU A 187 16.19 -7.46 2.34
CA LEU A 187 15.30 -8.23 1.46
C LEU A 187 15.13 -7.58 0.08
N TYR A 188 15.28 -6.24 -0.01
CA TYR A 188 15.06 -5.49 -1.26
C TYR A 188 16.35 -5.16 -2.02
N THR A 189 17.53 -5.42 -1.45
CA THR A 189 18.84 -5.15 -2.09
C THR A 189 19.51 -6.40 -2.67
N SER A 190 18.90 -7.59 -2.55
CA SER A 190 19.52 -8.84 -2.98
C SER A 190 19.40 -9.17 -4.48
N ASP A 191 18.70 -8.33 -5.25
CA ASP A 191 18.49 -8.52 -6.70
C ASP A 191 19.09 -7.36 -7.53
N ALA A 192 20.28 -6.86 -7.15
CA ALA A 192 21.05 -5.88 -7.94
C ALA A 192 22.32 -6.50 -8.50
#